data_372db7390e91550e2afd1cd344a20839
#
_entry.id   372db7390e91550e2afd1cd344a20839
#
_cell.length_a   1.000
_cell.length_b   1.000
_cell.length_c   1.000
_cell.angle_alpha   90.00
_cell.angle_beta   90.00
_cell.angle_gamma   90.00
#
_symmetry.space_group_name_H-M   'P 1'
#
loop_
_entity.id
_entity.type
_entity.pdbx_description
1 polymer ?
#
loop_
_entity_poly.entity_id
_entity_poly.type
_entity_poly.pdbx_seq_one_letter_code
_entity_poly.pdbx_strand_id
1 'polypeptide(L)'
;MRGRAGAARLSRVAGRFASSSGDAVTPVSRNELSRPEQARMLRVDHAGEYGAVRIYQGQLAALGRTSERPKLEEMAEHEREHLRSFEQILPQRRVRPTALLPIWDVAGFALGALSGLAGINAAHRVTAAVEDVISNHYDKQAKEARFAGDTALAETFEKFRDDELEHKSTAEDSGALQSPVPRAVDAVVKRGCRYAIWASERI
;
A
#
# COMPACT_ATOMS: atom_id res chain seq x y z
N MET A 1 -7.17 62.44 -69.79
CA MET A 1 -8.08 63.02 -68.76
C MET A 1 -7.67 62.43 -67.42
N ARG A 2 -6.99 63.19 -66.64
CA ARG A 2 -7.38 63.70 -65.30
C ARG A 2 -8.06 62.60 -64.42
N GLY A 3 -7.58 62.16 -63.23
CA GLY A 3 -6.89 62.92 -62.21
C GLY A 3 -6.66 62.10 -60.93
N ARG A 4 -5.77 62.66 -60.19
CA ARG A 4 -5.64 62.75 -58.72
C ARG A 4 -5.65 61.48 -57.88
N ALA A 5 -4.55 61.02 -57.31
CA ALA A 5 -3.94 61.52 -56.06
C ALA A 5 -4.85 61.34 -54.83
N GLY A 6 -4.40 60.41 -53.93
CA GLY A 6 -4.92 60.29 -52.61
C GLY A 6 -3.87 59.61 -51.76
N ALA A 7 -3.04 60.35 -51.07
CA ALA A 7 -2.11 59.88 -50.06
C ALA A 7 -2.89 59.52 -48.80
N ALA A 8 -2.67 58.33 -48.27
CA ALA A 8 -3.17 57.96 -46.98
C ALA A 8 -2.03 57.50 -46.04
N ARG A 9 -1.97 58.16 -44.97
CA ARG A 9 -1.01 58.15 -43.84
C ARG A 9 -0.65 56.77 -43.31
N LEU A 10 0.65 56.63 -43.12
CA LEU A 10 1.20 55.68 -42.20
C LEU A 10 0.80 56.01 -40.76
N SER A 11 -0.04 55.19 -40.12
CA SER A 11 -0.18 55.21 -38.68
C SER A 11 0.50 53.95 -38.10
N ARG A 12 1.61 54.17 -37.40
CA ARG A 12 2.27 53.16 -36.59
C ARG A 12 1.33 52.81 -35.42
N VAL A 13 0.87 51.60 -35.38
CA VAL A 13 0.31 51.02 -34.17
C VAL A 13 1.38 50.14 -33.54
N ALA A 14 1.98 50.64 -32.49
CA ALA A 14 2.84 49.84 -31.59
C ALA A 14 1.97 48.84 -30.87
N GLY A 15 2.00 47.60 -31.33
CA GLY A 15 1.40 46.44 -30.59
C GLY A 15 2.24 46.17 -29.36
N ARG A 16 1.64 46.40 -28.22
CA ARG A 16 2.18 45.96 -26.92
C ARG A 16 2.28 44.43 -26.91
N PHE A 17 3.46 43.90 -26.71
CA PHE A 17 3.66 42.55 -26.26
C PHE A 17 3.11 42.45 -24.83
N ALA A 18 1.92 41.92 -24.68
CA ALA A 18 1.44 41.43 -23.40
C ALA A 18 1.97 40.00 -23.21
N SER A 19 3.10 39.89 -22.54
CA SER A 19 3.56 38.64 -21.94
C SER A 19 2.59 38.31 -20.81
N SER A 20 1.72 37.36 -21.04
CA SER A 20 0.85 36.78 -20.04
C SER A 20 1.08 35.27 -20.05
N SER A 21 2.24 34.85 -19.55
CA SER A 21 2.43 33.49 -19.03
C SER A 21 1.99 33.47 -17.55
N GLY A 22 0.71 33.62 -17.35
CA GLY A 22 0.08 33.21 -16.11
C GLY A 22 -0.13 31.72 -16.22
N ASP A 23 0.75 30.95 -15.61
CA ASP A 23 0.44 29.54 -15.28
C ASP A 23 -0.87 29.56 -14.48
N ALA A 24 -1.95 29.22 -15.16
CA ALA A 24 -3.22 28.99 -14.50
C ALA A 24 -3.02 27.78 -13.60
N VAL A 25 -2.76 28.02 -12.32
CA VAL A 25 -2.85 27.01 -11.29
C VAL A 25 -4.29 26.50 -11.34
N THR A 26 -4.47 25.36 -11.99
CA THR A 26 -5.75 24.66 -12.00
C THR A 26 -6.10 24.42 -10.53
N PRO A 27 -7.26 24.87 -10.04
CA PRO A 27 -7.63 24.58 -8.65
C PRO A 27 -7.69 23.08 -8.49
N VAL A 28 -6.83 22.53 -7.63
CA VAL A 28 -6.85 21.13 -7.25
C VAL A 28 -8.26 20.84 -6.75
N SER A 29 -8.92 19.85 -7.35
CA SER A 29 -10.23 19.41 -6.90
C SER A 29 -10.12 19.11 -5.40
N ARG A 30 -11.08 19.58 -4.60
CA ARG A 30 -11.08 19.37 -3.13
C ARG A 30 -11.09 17.89 -2.73
N ASN A 31 -11.27 17.00 -3.68
CA ASN A 31 -11.35 15.55 -3.48
C ASN A 31 -10.07 14.80 -3.86
N GLU A 32 -9.08 15.44 -4.49
CA GLU A 32 -7.83 14.75 -4.85
C GLU A 32 -6.95 14.51 -3.62
N LEU A 33 -6.39 13.28 -3.50
CA LEU A 33 -5.36 13.01 -2.50
C LEU A 33 -4.16 13.93 -2.73
N SER A 34 -3.75 14.64 -1.70
CA SER A 34 -2.51 15.40 -1.76
C SER A 34 -1.31 14.45 -1.93
N ARG A 35 -0.23 14.94 -2.53
CA ARG A 35 1.01 14.15 -2.67
C ARG A 35 1.51 13.56 -1.35
N PRO A 36 1.50 14.28 -0.21
CA PRO A 36 1.88 13.71 1.08
C PRO A 36 0.97 12.58 1.56
N GLU A 37 -0.35 12.68 1.35
CA GLU A 37 -1.32 11.64 1.71
C GLU A 37 -1.09 10.38 0.89
N GLN A 38 -0.98 10.51 -0.42
CA GLN A 38 -0.67 9.40 -1.32
C GLN A 38 0.68 8.74 -0.98
N ALA A 39 1.71 9.55 -0.71
CA ALA A 39 3.02 9.04 -0.32
C ALA A 39 2.97 8.28 1.01
N ARG A 40 2.17 8.73 1.97
CA ARG A 40 1.95 8.05 3.24
C ARG A 40 1.27 6.70 3.04
N MET A 41 0.18 6.65 2.26
CA MET A 41 -0.54 5.41 1.94
C MET A 41 0.40 4.37 1.31
N LEU A 42 1.03 4.72 0.21
CA LEU A 42 1.91 3.81 -0.53
C LEU A 42 3.12 3.35 0.27
N ARG A 43 3.64 4.20 1.15
CA ARG A 43 4.78 3.85 2.00
C ARG A 43 4.41 2.82 3.05
N VAL A 44 3.25 2.97 3.67
CA VAL A 44 2.79 2.04 4.70
C VAL A 44 2.41 0.70 4.10
N ASP A 45 1.81 0.70 2.92
CA ASP A 45 1.43 -0.55 2.24
C ASP A 45 2.67 -1.34 1.83
N HIS A 46 3.64 -0.69 1.17
CA HIS A 46 4.91 -1.34 0.87
C HIS A 46 5.59 -1.93 2.12
N ALA A 47 5.54 -1.22 3.26
CA ALA A 47 6.10 -1.71 4.51
C ALA A 47 5.31 -2.89 5.08
N GLY A 48 3.98 -2.89 4.89
CA GLY A 48 3.09 -3.98 5.28
C GLY A 48 3.40 -5.25 4.51
N GLU A 49 3.43 -5.17 3.17
CA GLU A 49 3.76 -6.31 2.31
C GLU A 49 5.17 -6.86 2.56
N TYR A 50 6.15 -5.95 2.75
CA TYR A 50 7.49 -6.36 3.12
C TYR A 50 7.49 -7.14 4.44
N GLY A 51 6.77 -6.65 5.45
CA GLY A 51 6.61 -7.30 6.74
C GLY A 51 5.91 -8.67 6.63
N ALA A 52 4.84 -8.77 5.83
CA ALA A 52 4.10 -10.00 5.59
C ALA A 52 4.99 -11.06 4.93
N VAL A 53 5.71 -10.71 3.87
CA VAL A 53 6.71 -11.61 3.25
C VAL A 53 7.70 -12.14 4.29
N ARG A 54 8.19 -11.28 5.20
CA ARG A 54 9.11 -11.70 6.26
C ARG A 54 8.47 -12.63 7.30
N ILE A 55 7.20 -12.39 7.65
CA ILE A 55 6.44 -13.26 8.55
C ILE A 55 6.33 -14.67 7.94
N TYR A 56 5.87 -14.78 6.69
CA TYR A 56 5.76 -16.07 6.02
C TYR A 56 7.12 -16.77 5.87
N GLN A 57 8.18 -16.05 5.56
CA GLN A 57 9.54 -16.62 5.52
C GLN A 57 9.96 -17.18 6.88
N GLY A 58 9.68 -16.49 7.97
CA GLY A 58 9.95 -16.97 9.32
C GLY A 58 9.14 -18.22 9.66
N GLN A 59 7.84 -18.23 9.34
CA GLN A 59 6.98 -19.40 9.53
C GLN A 59 7.51 -20.63 8.78
N LEU A 60 7.79 -20.47 7.48
CA LEU A 60 8.28 -21.54 6.62
C LEU A 60 9.67 -22.04 7.02
N ALA A 61 10.52 -21.19 7.60
CA ALA A 61 11.84 -21.58 8.11
C ALA A 61 11.75 -22.41 9.40
N ALA A 62 10.77 -22.10 10.25
CA ALA A 62 10.58 -22.77 11.55
C ALA A 62 9.69 -24.02 11.47
N LEU A 63 8.73 -24.03 10.55
CA LEU A 63 7.86 -25.18 10.32
C LEU A 63 8.61 -26.30 9.60
N GLY A 64 8.57 -27.49 10.15
CA GLY A 64 9.01 -28.68 9.47
C GLY A 64 8.10 -29.05 8.28
N ARG A 65 8.18 -30.32 7.86
CA ARG A 65 7.26 -30.86 6.83
C ARG A 65 5.89 -31.10 7.45
N THR A 66 4.88 -30.36 7.01
CA THR A 66 3.47 -30.51 7.40
C THR A 66 2.60 -30.52 6.16
N SER A 67 1.38 -31.08 6.27
CA SER A 67 0.39 -31.10 5.18
C SER A 67 -0.07 -29.68 4.80
N GLU A 68 -0.03 -28.74 5.73
CA GLU A 68 -0.48 -27.36 5.53
C GLU A 68 0.61 -26.45 4.96
N ARG A 69 1.86 -26.93 4.89
CA ARG A 69 2.98 -26.15 4.35
C ARG A 69 2.73 -25.58 2.94
N PRO A 70 2.15 -26.34 1.97
CA PRO A 70 1.86 -25.82 0.64
C PRO A 70 0.94 -24.60 0.65
N LYS A 71 -0.05 -24.53 1.55
CA LYS A 71 -0.94 -23.38 1.67
C LYS A 71 -0.20 -22.12 2.14
N LEU A 72 0.72 -22.28 3.11
CA LEU A 72 1.57 -21.17 3.55
C LEU A 72 2.53 -20.72 2.44
N GLU A 73 3.02 -21.64 1.62
CA GLU A 73 3.88 -21.31 0.48
C GLU A 73 3.11 -20.55 -0.61
N GLU A 74 1.85 -20.90 -0.86
CA GLU A 74 0.95 -20.22 -1.78
C GLU A 74 0.65 -18.78 -1.30
N MET A 75 0.21 -18.62 -0.05
CA MET A 75 -0.02 -17.29 0.54
C MET A 75 1.26 -16.45 0.52
N ALA A 76 2.42 -17.04 0.87
CA ALA A 76 3.70 -16.34 0.80
C ALA A 76 4.08 -15.87 -0.62
N GLU A 77 3.63 -16.54 -1.68
CA GLU A 77 3.87 -16.07 -3.05
C GLU A 77 2.93 -14.94 -3.42
N HIS A 78 1.66 -14.96 -2.98
CA HIS A 78 0.75 -13.83 -3.15
C HIS A 78 1.31 -12.57 -2.49
N GLU A 79 1.85 -12.66 -1.26
CA GLU A 79 2.51 -11.52 -0.59
C GLU A 79 3.70 -10.97 -1.39
N ARG A 80 4.48 -11.85 -2.03
CA ARG A 80 5.57 -11.39 -2.91
C ARG A 80 5.05 -10.67 -4.14
N GLU A 81 3.89 -11.06 -4.67
CA GLU A 81 3.26 -10.37 -5.80
C GLU A 81 2.73 -8.99 -5.38
N HIS A 82 2.10 -8.89 -4.20
CA HIS A 82 1.68 -7.61 -3.62
C HIS A 82 2.89 -6.69 -3.41
N LEU A 83 3.95 -7.18 -2.79
CA LEU A 83 5.18 -6.42 -2.58
C LEU A 83 5.77 -5.91 -3.90
N ARG A 84 5.90 -6.78 -4.93
CA ARG A 84 6.38 -6.39 -6.27
C ARG A 84 5.51 -5.30 -6.89
N SER A 85 4.20 -5.34 -6.66
CA SER A 85 3.28 -4.31 -7.16
C SER A 85 3.58 -2.95 -6.54
N PHE A 86 3.79 -2.88 -5.23
CA PHE A 86 4.18 -1.63 -4.57
C PHE A 86 5.59 -1.17 -4.93
N GLU A 87 6.54 -2.09 -5.12
CA GLU A 87 7.89 -1.77 -5.62
C GLU A 87 7.86 -1.10 -7.00
N GLN A 88 6.84 -1.41 -7.83
CA GLN A 88 6.63 -0.74 -9.12
C GLN A 88 5.87 0.59 -8.98
N ILE A 89 4.89 0.67 -8.09
CA ILE A 89 4.07 1.87 -7.88
C ILE A 89 4.88 3.00 -7.23
N LEU A 90 5.70 2.69 -6.24
CA LEU A 90 6.48 3.67 -5.49
C LEU A 90 7.32 4.61 -6.37
N PRO A 91 8.18 4.11 -7.30
CA PRO A 91 8.97 4.98 -8.18
C PRO A 91 8.09 5.75 -9.17
N GLN A 92 7.00 5.16 -9.68
CA GLN A 92 6.06 5.83 -10.58
C GLN A 92 5.41 7.05 -9.90
N ARG A 93 5.08 6.92 -8.63
CA ARG A 93 4.50 7.98 -7.80
C ARG A 93 5.55 8.84 -7.09
N ARG A 94 6.85 8.58 -7.31
CA ARG A 94 8.00 9.27 -6.69
C ARG A 94 7.96 9.23 -5.16
N VAL A 95 7.56 8.10 -4.62
CA VAL A 95 7.50 7.82 -3.19
C VAL A 95 8.71 6.98 -2.77
N ARG A 96 9.29 7.27 -1.61
CA ARG A 96 10.36 6.46 -1.04
C ARG A 96 9.77 5.46 -0.04
N PRO A 97 10.33 4.25 0.05
CA PRO A 97 10.02 3.34 1.14
C PRO A 97 10.29 3.96 2.51
N THR A 98 9.70 3.41 3.54
CA THR A 98 10.00 3.80 4.93
C THR A 98 11.44 3.44 5.30
N ALA A 99 12.08 4.29 6.12
CA ALA A 99 13.40 3.98 6.69
C ALA A 99 13.33 2.86 7.77
N LEU A 100 12.13 2.43 8.15
CA LEU A 100 11.92 1.37 9.15
C LEU A 100 12.01 -0.05 8.57
N LEU A 101 12.20 -0.24 7.26
CA LEU A 101 12.30 -1.56 6.65
C LEU A 101 13.27 -2.52 7.37
N PRO A 102 14.48 -2.11 7.80
CA PRO A 102 15.37 -3.02 8.54
C PRO A 102 14.78 -3.50 9.88
N ILE A 103 13.93 -2.71 10.50
CA ILE A 103 13.23 -3.09 11.74
C ILE A 103 12.14 -4.11 11.41
N TRP A 104 11.35 -3.85 10.36
CA TRP A 104 10.28 -4.75 9.92
C TRP A 104 10.83 -6.07 9.37
N ASP A 105 12.04 -6.05 8.78
CA ASP A 105 12.76 -7.25 8.35
C ASP A 105 12.95 -8.22 9.52
N VAL A 106 13.54 -7.74 10.59
CA VAL A 106 13.85 -8.56 11.78
C VAL A 106 12.57 -8.91 12.55
N ALA A 107 11.68 -7.94 12.77
CA ALA A 107 10.47 -8.14 13.57
C ALA A 107 9.48 -9.10 12.87
N GLY A 108 9.29 -8.95 11.55
CA GLY A 108 8.43 -9.84 10.77
C GLY A 108 8.96 -11.27 10.76
N PHE A 109 10.25 -11.46 10.44
CA PHE A 109 10.85 -12.78 10.46
C PHE A 109 10.77 -13.44 11.86
N ALA A 110 11.08 -12.70 12.91
CA ALA A 110 11.02 -13.23 14.29
C ALA A 110 9.59 -13.62 14.68
N LEU A 111 8.58 -12.79 14.38
CA LEU A 111 7.18 -13.11 14.63
C LEU A 111 6.76 -14.39 13.89
N GLY A 112 7.13 -14.51 12.62
CA GLY A 112 6.87 -15.69 11.81
C GLY A 112 7.56 -16.93 12.38
N ALA A 113 8.85 -16.85 12.68
CA ALA A 113 9.62 -17.97 13.23
C ALA A 113 9.08 -18.43 14.58
N LEU A 114 8.77 -17.51 15.49
CA LEU A 114 8.19 -17.85 16.79
C LEU A 114 6.82 -18.52 16.65
N SER A 115 5.96 -18.03 15.74
CA SER A 115 4.68 -18.66 15.49
C SER A 115 4.82 -20.04 14.86
N GLY A 116 5.76 -20.22 13.93
CA GLY A 116 6.08 -21.52 13.32
C GLY A 116 6.65 -22.54 14.34
N LEU A 117 7.53 -22.11 15.23
CA LEU A 117 8.02 -22.95 16.34
C LEU A 117 6.92 -23.38 17.29
N ALA A 118 5.89 -22.57 17.49
CA ALA A 118 4.71 -22.91 18.28
C ALA A 118 3.74 -23.86 17.54
N GLY A 119 4.02 -24.19 16.28
CA GLY A 119 3.30 -25.14 15.46
C GLY A 119 2.40 -24.50 14.41
N ILE A 120 1.93 -25.33 13.46
CA ILE A 120 1.19 -24.88 12.28
C ILE A 120 -0.06 -24.05 12.63
N ASN A 121 -0.84 -24.50 13.63
CA ASN A 121 -2.04 -23.78 14.04
C ASN A 121 -1.71 -22.42 14.66
N ALA A 122 -0.55 -22.27 15.30
CA ALA A 122 -0.08 -20.99 15.81
C ALA A 122 0.36 -20.06 14.68
N ALA A 123 1.03 -20.60 13.66
CA ALA A 123 1.37 -19.87 12.45
C ALA A 123 0.10 -19.32 11.77
N HIS A 124 -0.89 -20.17 11.50
CA HIS A 124 -2.17 -19.75 10.94
C HIS A 124 -2.90 -18.72 11.80
N ARG A 125 -2.83 -18.84 13.14
CA ARG A 125 -3.43 -17.87 14.03
C ARG A 125 -2.80 -16.48 13.90
N VAL A 126 -1.46 -16.41 13.83
CA VAL A 126 -0.75 -15.15 13.63
C VAL A 126 -1.08 -14.57 12.26
N THR A 127 -1.10 -15.40 11.21
CA THR A 127 -1.56 -14.99 9.87
C THR A 127 -2.95 -14.37 9.95
N ALA A 128 -3.96 -15.09 10.44
CA ALA A 128 -5.33 -14.55 10.53
C ALA A 128 -5.43 -13.23 11.32
N ALA A 129 -4.60 -13.05 12.35
CA ALA A 129 -4.57 -11.81 13.13
C ALA A 129 -3.91 -10.64 12.37
N VAL A 130 -2.92 -10.90 11.53
CA VAL A 130 -2.26 -9.92 10.66
C VAL A 130 -3.22 -9.49 9.55
N GLU A 131 -3.79 -10.47 8.81
CA GLU A 131 -4.66 -10.20 7.67
C GLU A 131 -5.97 -9.47 8.06
N ASP A 132 -6.46 -9.72 9.29
CA ASP A 132 -7.58 -8.95 9.84
C ASP A 132 -7.27 -7.44 9.98
N VAL A 133 -6.04 -7.07 10.26
CA VAL A 133 -5.63 -5.66 10.35
C VAL A 133 -5.37 -5.09 8.96
N ILE A 134 -4.69 -5.84 8.09
CA ILE A 134 -4.28 -5.38 6.76
C ILE A 134 -5.51 -5.22 5.85
N SER A 135 -6.43 -6.20 5.83
CA SER A 135 -7.67 -6.10 5.05
C SER A 135 -8.51 -4.87 5.43
N ASN A 136 -8.64 -4.59 6.73
CA ASN A 136 -9.33 -3.37 7.19
C ASN A 136 -8.58 -2.08 6.81
N HIS A 137 -7.25 -2.13 6.75
CA HIS A 137 -6.42 -1.00 6.32
C HIS A 137 -6.64 -0.71 4.83
N TYR A 138 -6.58 -1.73 3.98
CA TYR A 138 -6.86 -1.61 2.55
C TYR A 138 -8.30 -1.15 2.25
N ASP A 139 -9.30 -1.66 2.98
CA ASP A 139 -10.68 -1.22 2.81
C ASP A 139 -10.84 0.29 3.05
N LYS A 140 -10.17 0.82 4.07
CA LYS A 140 -10.15 2.26 4.34
C LYS A 140 -9.48 3.04 3.22
N GLN A 141 -8.29 2.60 2.80
CA GLN A 141 -7.53 3.28 1.74
C GLN A 141 -8.23 3.23 0.38
N ALA A 142 -8.88 2.10 0.04
CA ALA A 142 -9.67 1.98 -1.17
C ALA A 142 -10.80 3.03 -1.22
N LYS A 143 -11.51 3.22 -0.09
CA LYS A 143 -12.55 4.23 0.02
C LYS A 143 -11.98 5.65 -0.10
N GLU A 144 -10.85 5.93 0.53
CA GLU A 144 -10.17 7.23 0.44
C GLU A 144 -9.70 7.53 -0.99
N ALA A 145 -9.06 6.55 -1.66
CA ALA A 145 -8.59 6.68 -3.03
C ALA A 145 -9.76 6.88 -4.01
N ARG A 146 -10.84 6.13 -3.85
CA ARG A 146 -12.05 6.24 -4.68
C ARG A 146 -12.73 7.60 -4.50
N PHE A 147 -12.85 8.09 -3.27
CA PHE A 147 -13.38 9.42 -2.99
C PHE A 147 -12.53 10.53 -3.62
N ALA A 148 -11.23 10.32 -3.65
CA ALA A 148 -10.28 11.24 -4.29
C ALA A 148 -10.21 11.14 -5.82
N GLY A 149 -10.89 10.16 -6.43
CA GLY A 149 -10.91 9.95 -7.87
C GLY A 149 -9.70 9.17 -8.42
N ASP A 150 -8.81 8.65 -7.57
CA ASP A 150 -7.71 7.77 -7.98
C ASP A 150 -8.24 6.32 -8.10
N THR A 151 -9.00 6.10 -9.17
CA THR A 151 -9.69 4.82 -9.42
C THR A 151 -8.71 3.66 -9.53
N ALA A 152 -7.56 3.85 -10.19
CA ALA A 152 -6.57 2.80 -10.35
C ALA A 152 -5.97 2.35 -9.02
N LEU A 153 -5.69 3.29 -8.12
CA LEU A 153 -5.18 2.99 -6.78
C LEU A 153 -6.27 2.34 -5.93
N ALA A 154 -7.53 2.82 -6.03
CA ALA A 154 -8.66 2.22 -5.34
C ALA A 154 -8.88 0.75 -5.73
N GLU A 155 -8.83 0.44 -7.03
CA GLU A 155 -8.96 -0.93 -7.55
C GLU A 155 -7.82 -1.84 -7.07
N THR A 156 -6.59 -1.30 -6.98
CA THR A 156 -5.45 -2.03 -6.42
C THR A 156 -5.69 -2.40 -4.95
N PHE A 157 -6.12 -1.44 -4.14
CA PHE A 157 -6.41 -1.68 -2.73
C PHE A 157 -7.61 -2.60 -2.52
N GLU A 158 -8.65 -2.50 -3.35
CA GLU A 158 -9.81 -3.40 -3.31
C GLU A 158 -9.39 -4.85 -3.60
N LYS A 159 -8.57 -5.05 -4.64
CA LYS A 159 -8.04 -6.36 -4.98
C LYS A 159 -7.23 -6.96 -3.82
N PHE A 160 -6.26 -6.20 -3.30
CA PHE A 160 -5.42 -6.70 -2.20
C PHE A 160 -6.22 -6.94 -0.93
N ARG A 161 -7.20 -6.08 -0.59
CA ARG A 161 -8.14 -6.36 0.50
C ARG A 161 -8.82 -7.71 0.36
N ASP A 162 -9.27 -8.04 -0.84
CA ASP A 162 -10.00 -9.28 -1.09
C ASP A 162 -9.07 -10.49 -1.00
N ASP A 163 -7.83 -10.36 -1.49
CA ASP A 163 -6.78 -11.37 -1.33
C ASP A 163 -6.44 -11.60 0.16
N GLU A 164 -6.33 -10.52 0.99
CA GLU A 164 -6.08 -10.65 2.43
C GLU A 164 -7.24 -11.29 3.19
N LEU A 165 -8.47 -11.02 2.78
CA LEU A 165 -9.65 -11.70 3.35
C LEU A 165 -9.65 -13.20 3.02
N GLU A 166 -9.17 -13.59 1.85
CA GLU A 166 -9.00 -14.99 1.46
C GLU A 166 -7.89 -15.65 2.29
N HIS A 167 -6.72 -14.99 2.48
CA HIS A 167 -5.64 -15.48 3.34
C HIS A 167 -6.12 -15.69 4.77
N LYS A 168 -6.87 -14.73 5.32
CA LYS A 168 -7.47 -14.86 6.65
C LYS A 168 -8.39 -16.07 6.74
N SER A 169 -9.33 -16.21 5.80
CA SER A 169 -10.26 -17.34 5.76
C SER A 169 -9.53 -18.66 5.66
N THR A 170 -8.55 -18.76 4.76
CA THR A 170 -7.70 -19.94 4.59
C THR A 170 -6.96 -20.31 5.89
N ALA A 171 -6.43 -19.32 6.60
CA ALA A 171 -5.74 -19.54 7.87
C ALA A 171 -6.71 -20.00 8.97
N GLU A 172 -7.92 -19.45 9.04
CA GLU A 172 -8.96 -19.83 9.98
C GLU A 172 -9.42 -21.29 9.73
N ASP A 173 -9.65 -21.65 8.49
CA ASP A 173 -10.05 -23.01 8.07
C ASP A 173 -8.92 -24.04 8.27
N SER A 174 -7.66 -23.60 8.17
CA SER A 174 -6.46 -24.44 8.36
C SER A 174 -6.03 -24.60 9.82
N GLY A 175 -6.84 -24.17 10.79
CA GLY A 175 -6.62 -24.50 12.19
C GLY A 175 -6.20 -23.32 13.08
N ALA A 176 -6.30 -22.08 12.62
CA ALA A 176 -6.02 -20.90 13.46
C ALA A 176 -6.86 -20.88 14.75
N LEU A 177 -8.12 -21.30 14.67
CA LEU A 177 -9.05 -21.34 15.80
C LEU A 177 -8.74 -22.45 16.81
N GLN A 178 -8.04 -23.52 16.38
CA GLN A 178 -7.59 -24.66 17.18
C GLN A 178 -6.17 -24.46 17.73
N SER A 179 -5.58 -23.29 17.54
CA SER A 179 -4.24 -22.98 18.02
C SER A 179 -4.14 -23.13 19.55
N PRO A 180 -3.07 -23.75 20.07
CA PRO A 180 -2.81 -23.81 21.52
C PRO A 180 -2.38 -22.46 22.09
N VAL A 181 -2.03 -21.51 21.23
CA VAL A 181 -1.62 -20.16 21.64
C VAL A 181 -2.82 -19.39 22.19
N PRO A 182 -2.70 -18.71 23.34
CA PRO A 182 -3.80 -17.95 23.94
C PRO A 182 -4.37 -16.87 22.99
N ARG A 183 -5.68 -16.67 23.01
CA ARG A 183 -6.35 -15.62 22.23
C ARG A 183 -5.83 -14.20 22.49
N ALA A 184 -5.23 -13.97 23.65
CA ALA A 184 -4.59 -12.70 23.98
C ALA A 184 -3.46 -12.32 22.98
N VAL A 185 -2.83 -13.32 22.34
CA VAL A 185 -1.79 -13.08 21.31
C VAL A 185 -2.37 -12.36 20.10
N ASP A 186 -3.62 -12.61 19.72
CA ASP A 186 -4.28 -11.88 18.61
C ASP A 186 -4.30 -10.37 18.87
N ALA A 187 -4.61 -9.99 20.11
CA ALA A 187 -4.64 -8.58 20.49
C ALA A 187 -3.24 -7.95 20.45
N VAL A 188 -2.21 -8.71 20.85
CA VAL A 188 -0.81 -8.27 20.80
C VAL A 188 -0.35 -8.10 19.35
N VAL A 189 -0.59 -9.10 18.50
CA VAL A 189 -0.24 -9.06 17.07
C VAL A 189 -0.96 -7.90 16.38
N LYS A 190 -2.28 -7.80 16.54
CA LYS A 190 -3.08 -6.71 15.95
C LYS A 190 -2.63 -5.33 16.43
N ARG A 191 -2.23 -5.20 17.70
CA ARG A 191 -1.69 -3.94 18.22
C ARG A 191 -0.32 -3.63 17.63
N GLY A 192 0.54 -4.65 17.47
CA GLY A 192 1.85 -4.53 16.81
C GLY A 192 1.71 -4.09 15.35
N CYS A 193 0.81 -4.72 14.58
CA CYS A 193 0.53 -4.32 13.20
C CYS A 193 0.05 -2.87 13.10
N ARG A 194 -0.91 -2.47 13.94
CA ARG A 194 -1.39 -1.07 13.96
C ARG A 194 -0.29 -0.08 14.34
N TYR A 195 0.63 -0.46 15.24
CA TYR A 195 1.80 0.38 15.55
C TYR A 195 2.76 0.47 14.36
N ALA A 196 3.02 -0.65 13.67
CA ALA A 196 3.86 -0.67 12.48
C ALA A 196 3.29 0.22 11.36
N ILE A 197 1.99 0.14 11.12
CA ILE A 197 1.25 1.03 10.21
C ILE A 197 1.48 2.49 10.61
N TRP A 198 1.16 2.84 11.87
CA TRP A 198 1.30 4.19 12.39
C TRP A 198 2.72 4.74 12.27
N ALA A 199 3.75 3.93 12.53
CA ALA A 199 5.15 4.34 12.44
C ALA A 199 5.57 4.52 10.97
N SER A 200 5.23 3.58 10.09
CA SER A 200 5.59 3.61 8.67
C SER A 200 4.91 4.75 7.89
N GLU A 201 3.75 5.20 8.34
CA GLU A 201 3.11 6.40 7.79
C GLU A 201 3.95 7.68 8.00
N ARG A 202 4.83 7.71 9.01
CA ARG A 202 5.52 8.92 9.50
C ARG A 202 7.00 8.99 9.17
N ILE A 203 7.62 7.85 8.88
CA ILE A 203 9.08 7.75 8.72
C ILE A 203 9.49 7.20 7.35
#